data_b7f96ce1437fe4b625b91d744d3adbc9
#
_entry.id   b7f96ce1437fe4b625b91d744d3adbc9
#
_cell.length_a   1.000
_cell.length_b   1.000
_cell.length_c   1.000
_cell.angle_alpha   90.00
_cell.angle_beta   90.00
_cell.angle_gamma   90.00
#
_symmetry.space_group_name_H-M   'P 1'
#
loop_
_entity.id
_entity.type
_entity.pdbx_description
1 polymer ?
#
loop_
_entity_poly.entity_id
_entity_poly.type
_entity_poly.pdbx_seq_one_letter_code
_entity_poly.pdbx_strand_id
1 'polypeptide(L)'
;MKKVLLILICFLHINLYAEENKKVYFAGGCFWCMEESFDKVEGVVSVVSGYSGGHLKNPTYADVVYTDSGHVEAVEITYNPKIISYEKLLDEYWENIDPFDAVGQFCDKGKSYRSVIFYSDKKQKDLVNTSFKKVEKMFDKKIVTLIWKFEKFYKAESFHQDYYAKNFVRYLMYKKGCQREETLSKIWN
;
A
#
# COMPACT_ATOMS: atom_id res chain seq x y z
N MET A 1 18.46 -18.96 68.40
CA MET A 1 17.92 -19.58 67.20
C MET A 1 17.35 -18.51 66.31
N LYS A 2 18.09 -18.07 65.25
CA LYS A 2 17.64 -17.05 64.27
C LYS A 2 16.85 -17.73 63.17
N LYS A 3 15.57 -17.41 63.02
CA LYS A 3 14.75 -17.88 61.87
C LYS A 3 15.07 -17.01 60.65
N VAL A 4 15.65 -17.64 59.63
CA VAL A 4 15.85 -17.01 58.33
C VAL A 4 14.55 -17.17 57.54
N LEU A 5 13.91 -16.04 57.23
CA LEU A 5 12.71 -15.97 56.40
C LEU A 5 13.17 -15.89 54.90
N LEU A 6 13.00 -16.98 54.19
CA LEU A 6 13.27 -17.03 52.72
C LEU A 6 12.08 -16.37 52.01
N ILE A 7 12.28 -15.16 51.49
CA ILE A 7 11.30 -14.50 50.62
C ILE A 7 11.51 -15.03 49.21
N LEU A 8 10.58 -15.88 48.74
CA LEU A 8 10.54 -16.34 47.35
C LEU A 8 9.95 -15.24 46.45
N ILE A 9 10.81 -14.51 45.77
CA ILE A 9 10.39 -13.51 44.80
C ILE A 9 10.05 -14.23 43.51
N CYS A 10 8.74 -14.47 43.27
CA CYS A 10 8.24 -14.92 41.96
C CYS A 10 8.36 -13.79 40.95
N PHE A 11 9.37 -13.81 40.08
CA PHE A 11 9.43 -12.99 38.90
C PHE A 11 8.34 -13.43 37.93
N LEU A 12 7.21 -12.72 37.90
CA LEU A 12 6.26 -12.80 36.80
C LEU A 12 6.94 -12.22 35.56
N HIS A 13 7.45 -13.07 34.69
CA HIS A 13 7.84 -12.68 33.35
C HIS A 13 6.57 -12.34 32.55
N ILE A 14 6.15 -11.08 32.60
CA ILE A 14 5.18 -10.56 31.65
C ILE A 14 5.90 -10.51 30.30
N ASN A 15 5.68 -11.55 29.47
CA ASN A 15 6.05 -11.51 28.07
C ASN A 15 5.15 -10.46 27.38
N LEU A 16 5.57 -9.20 27.36
CA LEU A 16 5.03 -8.22 26.44
C LEU A 16 5.44 -8.67 25.03
N TYR A 17 4.61 -9.49 24.39
CA TYR A 17 4.68 -9.65 22.96
C TYR A 17 4.33 -8.30 22.34
N ALA A 18 5.32 -7.51 22.00
CA ALA A 18 5.13 -6.39 21.11
C ALA A 18 4.61 -7.00 19.80
N GLU A 19 3.36 -6.72 19.46
CA GLU A 19 2.82 -7.15 18.18
C GLU A 19 3.68 -6.50 17.08
N GLU A 20 4.30 -7.34 16.26
CA GLU A 20 5.26 -6.91 15.25
C GLU A 20 4.55 -6.13 14.14
N ASN A 21 5.22 -5.11 13.60
CA ASN A 21 4.73 -4.36 12.45
C ASN A 21 4.40 -5.33 11.30
N LYS A 22 3.32 -5.05 10.59
CA LYS A 22 2.84 -5.86 9.47
C LYS A 22 3.10 -5.16 8.15
N LYS A 23 3.11 -5.92 7.07
CA LYS A 23 3.30 -5.40 5.72
C LYS A 23 2.08 -5.70 4.85
N VAL A 24 1.75 -4.71 4.00
CA VAL A 24 0.75 -4.85 2.94
C VAL A 24 1.26 -4.19 1.66
N TYR A 25 0.66 -4.54 0.51
CA TYR A 25 1.13 -4.13 -0.79
C TYR A 25 -0.04 -3.63 -1.63
N PHE A 26 0.10 -2.42 -2.18
CA PHE A 26 -0.91 -1.80 -3.03
C PHE A 26 -0.29 -1.19 -4.28
N ALA A 27 -1.04 -1.22 -5.38
CA ALA A 27 -0.74 -0.51 -6.61
C ALA A 27 -1.89 0.44 -6.95
N GLY A 28 -1.61 1.68 -7.26
CA GLY A 28 -2.63 2.72 -7.51
C GLY A 28 -2.14 3.80 -8.48
N GLY A 29 -1.53 3.39 -9.60
CA GLY A 29 -0.85 4.26 -10.55
C GLY A 29 0.55 4.62 -10.08
N CYS A 30 0.96 5.86 -10.27
CA CYS A 30 2.26 6.34 -9.86
C CYS A 30 2.56 6.05 -8.38
N PHE A 31 3.59 5.27 -8.12
CA PHE A 31 3.99 4.90 -6.76
C PHE A 31 4.47 6.09 -5.92
N TRP A 32 4.95 7.21 -6.52
CA TRP A 32 5.27 8.43 -5.75
C TRP A 32 4.03 9.03 -5.09
N CYS A 33 2.88 8.97 -5.78
CA CYS A 33 1.61 9.46 -5.23
C CYS A 33 1.08 8.54 -4.13
N MET A 34 1.22 7.23 -4.31
CA MET A 34 0.84 6.25 -3.30
C MET A 34 1.74 6.35 -2.07
N GLU A 35 3.07 6.51 -2.25
CA GLU A 35 4.03 6.73 -1.18
C GLU A 35 3.66 7.97 -0.37
N GLU A 36 3.44 9.14 -1.02
CA GLU A 36 3.01 10.37 -0.34
C GLU A 36 1.71 10.18 0.45
N SER A 37 0.74 9.48 -0.12
CA SER A 37 -0.58 9.30 0.51
C SER A 37 -0.49 8.47 1.78
N PHE A 38 0.24 7.35 1.74
CA PHE A 38 0.35 6.45 2.89
C PHE A 38 1.35 6.90 3.94
N ASP A 39 2.42 7.62 3.58
CA ASP A 39 3.37 8.16 4.57
C ASP A 39 2.72 9.15 5.54
N LYS A 40 1.59 9.73 5.20
CA LYS A 40 0.82 10.67 6.04
C LYS A 40 -0.18 9.99 6.97
N VAL A 41 -0.37 8.68 6.83
CA VAL A 41 -1.37 7.93 7.59
C VAL A 41 -0.82 7.56 8.96
N GLU A 42 -1.52 7.95 10.01
CA GLU A 42 -1.13 7.60 11.37
C GLU A 42 -1.12 6.08 11.57
N GLY A 43 -0.04 5.55 12.12
CA GLY A 43 0.18 4.12 12.29
C GLY A 43 0.95 3.46 11.16
N VAL A 44 1.16 4.13 10.03
CA VAL A 44 2.13 3.71 9.02
C VAL A 44 3.54 4.04 9.52
N VAL A 45 4.44 3.07 9.41
CA VAL A 45 5.83 3.16 9.90
C VAL A 45 6.78 3.50 8.75
N SER A 46 6.52 2.94 7.57
CA SER A 46 7.29 3.26 6.35
C SER A 46 6.52 2.84 5.11
N VAL A 47 6.77 3.54 4.02
CA VAL A 47 6.31 3.21 2.68
C VAL A 47 7.52 3.08 1.76
N VAL A 48 7.52 2.09 0.89
CA VAL A 48 8.63 1.83 -0.04
C VAL A 48 8.05 1.67 -1.43
N SER A 49 8.47 2.50 -2.37
CA SER A 49 8.11 2.39 -3.80
C SER A 49 8.82 1.20 -4.45
N GLY A 50 8.11 0.46 -5.31
CA GLY A 50 8.65 -0.72 -5.96
C GLY A 50 7.71 -1.36 -6.99
N TYR A 51 7.94 -2.63 -7.26
CA TYR A 51 7.28 -3.39 -8.32
C TYR A 51 6.78 -4.73 -7.80
N SER A 52 5.59 -5.15 -8.22
CA SER A 52 5.01 -6.44 -7.84
C SER A 52 4.08 -6.99 -8.92
N GLY A 53 3.75 -8.28 -8.82
CA GLY A 53 2.73 -8.96 -9.63
C GLY A 53 3.21 -9.51 -10.97
N GLY A 54 4.43 -9.19 -11.41
CA GLY A 54 4.99 -9.64 -12.68
C GLY A 54 5.86 -10.89 -12.57
N HIS A 55 6.29 -11.38 -13.74
CA HIS A 55 7.10 -12.59 -13.88
C HIS A 55 8.61 -12.33 -13.99
N LEU A 56 9.01 -11.10 -14.36
CA LEU A 56 10.41 -10.75 -14.52
C LEU A 56 11.09 -10.65 -13.15
N LYS A 57 12.24 -11.30 -12.99
CA LYS A 57 13.03 -11.25 -11.76
C LYS A 57 13.93 -10.01 -11.75
N ASN A 58 13.97 -9.32 -10.62
CA ASN A 58 14.78 -8.11 -10.42
C ASN A 58 14.56 -7.06 -11.53
N PRO A 59 13.30 -6.65 -11.78
CA PRO A 59 13.00 -5.70 -12.84
C PRO A 59 13.59 -4.33 -12.51
N THR A 60 14.00 -3.60 -13.53
CA THR A 60 14.28 -2.17 -13.48
C THR A 60 13.00 -1.39 -13.80
N TYR A 61 12.99 -0.08 -13.53
CA TYR A 61 11.92 0.82 -13.95
C TYR A 61 11.62 0.71 -15.44
N ALA A 62 12.68 0.68 -16.26
CA ALA A 62 12.54 0.55 -17.73
C ALA A 62 11.84 -0.77 -18.13
N ASP A 63 12.15 -1.85 -17.46
CA ASP A 63 11.48 -3.14 -17.71
C ASP A 63 9.99 -3.07 -17.38
N VAL A 64 9.62 -2.42 -16.27
CA VAL A 64 8.23 -2.35 -15.82
C VAL A 64 7.39 -1.45 -16.71
N VAL A 65 7.94 -0.33 -17.16
CA VAL A 65 7.19 0.68 -17.91
C VAL A 65 7.19 0.40 -19.43
N TYR A 66 8.30 -0.12 -19.97
CA TYR A 66 8.48 -0.20 -21.42
C TYR A 66 8.46 -1.63 -21.98
N THR A 67 8.40 -2.65 -21.12
CA THR A 67 8.33 -4.05 -21.56
C THR A 67 7.11 -4.78 -20.99
N ASP A 68 6.88 -6.03 -21.39
CA ASP A 68 5.83 -6.88 -20.84
C ASP A 68 6.35 -7.67 -19.63
N SER A 69 6.89 -6.98 -18.62
CA SER A 69 7.38 -7.58 -17.37
C SER A 69 6.28 -8.20 -16.51
N GLY A 70 5.02 -7.81 -16.75
CA GLY A 70 3.85 -8.16 -15.96
C GLY A 70 3.72 -7.40 -14.63
N HIS A 71 4.77 -6.67 -14.21
CA HIS A 71 4.76 -5.90 -12.98
C HIS A 71 3.89 -4.64 -13.07
N VAL A 72 3.40 -4.21 -11.90
CA VAL A 72 2.82 -2.89 -11.70
C VAL A 72 3.69 -2.09 -10.73
N GLU A 73 3.65 -0.75 -10.84
CA GLU A 73 4.16 0.13 -9.80
C GLU A 73 3.34 -0.09 -8.54
N ALA A 74 4.01 -0.37 -7.43
CA ALA A 74 3.39 -0.72 -6.17
C ALA A 74 4.15 -0.09 -5.00
N VAL A 75 3.48 -0.03 -3.85
CA VAL A 75 4.09 0.34 -2.57
C VAL A 75 4.01 -0.82 -1.58
N GLU A 76 5.11 -1.05 -0.84
CA GLU A 76 5.14 -1.86 0.37
C GLU A 76 4.90 -0.92 1.55
N ILE A 77 3.85 -1.16 2.32
CA ILE A 77 3.47 -0.38 3.49
C ILE A 77 3.73 -1.21 4.74
N THR A 78 4.62 -0.74 5.60
CA THR A 78 4.84 -1.29 6.94
C THR A 78 4.01 -0.48 7.92
N TYR A 79 3.17 -1.12 8.73
CA TYR A 79 2.27 -0.44 9.67
C TYR A 79 2.21 -1.11 11.03
N ASN A 80 1.87 -0.33 12.06
CA ASN A 80 1.64 -0.83 13.41
C ASN A 80 0.15 -1.23 13.57
N PRO A 81 -0.16 -2.54 13.68
CA PRO A 81 -1.55 -3.00 13.76
C PRO A 81 -2.27 -2.62 15.05
N LYS A 82 -1.56 -2.07 16.06
CA LYS A 82 -2.16 -1.51 17.28
C LYS A 82 -2.69 -0.09 17.08
N ILE A 83 -2.22 0.61 16.04
CA ILE A 83 -2.60 1.99 15.75
C ILE A 83 -3.59 2.03 14.58
N ILE A 84 -3.31 1.28 13.51
CA ILE A 84 -4.17 1.23 12.33
C ILE A 84 -4.44 -0.21 11.90
N SER A 85 -5.69 -0.51 11.54
CA SER A 85 -6.08 -1.83 11.03
C SER A 85 -5.84 -1.94 9.51
N TYR A 86 -5.79 -3.18 9.01
CA TYR A 86 -5.70 -3.42 7.57
C TYR A 86 -6.94 -2.92 6.82
N GLU A 87 -8.11 -3.04 7.43
CA GLU A 87 -9.38 -2.52 6.88
C GLU A 87 -9.32 -1.01 6.69
N LYS A 88 -8.72 -0.28 7.64
CA LYS A 88 -8.55 1.16 7.51
C LYS A 88 -7.56 1.53 6.41
N LEU A 89 -6.47 0.76 6.26
CA LEU A 89 -5.55 0.93 5.12
C LEU A 89 -6.23 0.63 3.76
N LEU A 90 -7.20 -0.28 3.72
CA LEU A 90 -8.01 -0.50 2.52
C LEU A 90 -8.95 0.69 2.24
N ASP A 91 -9.55 1.29 3.26
CA ASP A 91 -10.36 2.52 3.07
C ASP A 91 -9.47 3.65 2.51
N GLU A 92 -8.29 3.89 3.09
CA GLU A 92 -7.31 4.88 2.57
C GLU A 92 -6.88 4.55 1.13
N TYR A 93 -6.69 3.26 0.79
CA TYR A 93 -6.35 2.86 -0.56
C TYR A 93 -7.43 3.26 -1.57
N TRP A 94 -8.69 2.95 -1.28
CA TRP A 94 -9.80 3.27 -2.18
C TRP A 94 -9.90 4.77 -2.44
N GLU A 95 -9.83 5.60 -1.41
CA GLU A 95 -9.91 7.06 -1.53
C GLU A 95 -8.76 7.68 -2.33
N ASN A 96 -7.70 6.90 -2.58
CA ASN A 96 -6.52 7.33 -3.32
C ASN A 96 -6.42 6.78 -4.76
N ILE A 97 -7.46 6.13 -5.28
CA ILE A 97 -7.47 5.60 -6.65
C ILE A 97 -8.77 5.97 -7.40
N ASP A 98 -8.69 5.91 -8.73
CA ASP A 98 -9.87 5.78 -9.60
C ASP A 98 -10.18 4.28 -9.77
N PRO A 99 -11.22 3.74 -9.12
CA PRO A 99 -11.55 2.32 -9.20
C PRO A 99 -12.17 1.92 -10.54
N PHE A 100 -12.38 2.86 -11.45
CA PHE A 100 -13.03 2.67 -12.75
C PHE A 100 -12.07 2.72 -13.94
N ASP A 101 -10.81 3.09 -13.73
CA ASP A 101 -9.78 3.17 -14.78
C ASP A 101 -9.11 1.80 -15.00
N ALA A 102 -9.52 1.10 -16.06
CA ALA A 102 -9.00 -0.22 -16.41
C ALA A 102 -7.62 -0.19 -17.07
N VAL A 103 -7.17 0.97 -17.55
CA VAL A 103 -5.98 1.11 -18.39
C VAL A 103 -4.83 1.85 -17.72
N GLY A 104 -5.03 2.32 -16.49
CA GLY A 104 -4.02 3.04 -15.74
C GLY A 104 -4.58 3.72 -14.51
N GLN A 105 -4.05 4.89 -14.18
CA GLN A 105 -4.59 5.79 -13.16
C GLN A 105 -4.30 7.25 -13.57
N PHE A 106 -5.32 8.07 -13.61
CA PHE A 106 -5.21 9.50 -13.93
C PHE A 106 -4.49 9.74 -15.27
N CYS A 107 -3.34 10.41 -15.27
CA CYS A 107 -2.55 10.65 -16.47
C CYS A 107 -1.61 9.49 -16.83
N ASP A 108 -1.33 8.57 -15.92
CA ASP A 108 -0.45 7.44 -16.16
C ASP A 108 -1.23 6.30 -16.79
N LYS A 109 -0.89 5.97 -18.03
CA LYS A 109 -1.57 4.93 -18.79
C LYS A 109 -0.62 3.78 -19.11
N GLY A 110 -1.16 2.57 -19.08
CA GLY A 110 -0.44 1.34 -19.31
C GLY A 110 -0.66 0.30 -18.20
N LYS A 111 -0.31 -0.95 -18.50
CA LYS A 111 -0.49 -2.10 -17.59
C LYS A 111 0.21 -1.92 -16.25
N SER A 112 1.36 -1.23 -16.24
CA SER A 112 2.16 -0.94 -15.03
C SER A 112 1.50 0.02 -14.05
N TYR A 113 0.48 0.77 -14.48
CA TYR A 113 -0.20 1.78 -13.65
C TYR A 113 -1.62 1.37 -13.22
N ARG A 114 -2.00 0.11 -13.38
CA ARG A 114 -3.31 -0.37 -12.95
C ARG A 114 -3.43 -0.41 -11.43
N SER A 115 -4.66 -0.23 -10.93
CA SER A 115 -4.98 -0.41 -9.52
C SER A 115 -5.03 -1.89 -9.15
N VAL A 116 -4.27 -2.28 -8.11
CA VAL A 116 -4.20 -3.66 -7.61
C VAL A 116 -4.10 -3.68 -6.10
N ILE A 117 -4.90 -4.51 -5.45
CA ILE A 117 -4.74 -4.88 -4.05
C ILE A 117 -4.11 -6.26 -3.98
N PHE A 118 -2.95 -6.37 -3.34
CA PHE A 118 -2.30 -7.66 -3.11
C PHE A 118 -2.69 -8.24 -1.76
N TYR A 119 -2.96 -9.55 -1.71
CA TYR A 119 -3.22 -10.27 -0.47
C TYR A 119 -2.18 -11.36 -0.23
N SER A 120 -1.68 -11.48 1.01
CA SER A 120 -0.64 -12.46 1.38
C SER A 120 -1.23 -13.77 1.93
N ASP A 121 -2.42 -13.72 2.53
CA ASP A 121 -3.07 -14.87 3.15
C ASP A 121 -4.60 -14.84 2.97
N LYS A 122 -5.27 -15.89 3.46
CA LYS A 122 -6.72 -16.01 3.37
C LYS A 122 -7.45 -14.92 4.15
N LYS A 123 -6.95 -14.53 5.32
CA LYS A 123 -7.57 -13.47 6.15
C LYS A 123 -7.56 -12.13 5.41
N GLN A 124 -6.40 -11.75 4.86
CA GLN A 124 -6.30 -10.55 4.02
C GLN A 124 -7.24 -10.63 2.82
N LYS A 125 -7.28 -11.78 2.11
CA LYS A 125 -8.19 -11.96 0.97
C LYS A 125 -9.65 -11.73 1.32
N ASP A 126 -10.09 -12.27 2.47
CA ASP A 126 -11.47 -12.13 2.93
C ASP A 126 -11.80 -10.66 3.26
N LEU A 127 -10.86 -9.93 3.89
CA LEU A 127 -11.00 -8.49 4.17
C LEU A 127 -11.02 -7.65 2.88
N VAL A 128 -10.14 -7.94 1.93
CA VAL A 128 -10.13 -7.29 0.61
C VAL A 128 -11.45 -7.49 -0.11
N ASN A 129 -11.97 -8.71 -0.15
CA ASN A 129 -13.25 -9.01 -0.78
C ASN A 129 -14.42 -8.28 -0.09
N THR A 130 -14.39 -8.14 1.23
CA THR A 130 -15.39 -7.40 2.00
C THR A 130 -15.33 -5.91 1.67
N SER A 131 -14.13 -5.33 1.66
CA SER A 131 -13.89 -3.93 1.31
C SER A 131 -14.30 -3.65 -0.15
N PHE A 132 -13.93 -4.53 -1.09
CA PHE A 132 -14.32 -4.43 -2.50
C PHE A 132 -15.85 -4.37 -2.66
N LYS A 133 -16.57 -5.30 -2.02
CA LYS A 133 -18.05 -5.32 -2.06
C LYS A 133 -18.69 -4.09 -1.41
N LYS A 134 -18.05 -3.52 -0.36
CA LYS A 134 -18.48 -2.27 0.27
C LYS A 134 -18.41 -1.14 -0.76
N VAL A 135 -17.29 -0.99 -1.44
CA VAL A 135 -17.08 0.07 -2.43
C VAL A 135 -17.94 -0.15 -3.68
N GLU A 136 -18.06 -1.40 -4.17
CA GLU A 136 -18.93 -1.73 -5.31
C GLU A 136 -20.39 -1.32 -5.09
N LYS A 137 -20.90 -1.39 -3.86
CA LYS A 137 -22.24 -0.96 -3.50
C LYS A 137 -22.43 0.57 -3.43
N MET A 138 -21.34 1.33 -3.38
CA MET A 138 -21.40 2.79 -3.32
C MET A 138 -21.63 3.42 -4.70
N PHE A 139 -21.37 2.66 -5.76
CA PHE A 139 -21.41 3.18 -7.13
C PHE A 139 -22.26 2.32 -8.04
N ASP A 140 -23.01 2.96 -8.95
CA ASP A 140 -23.69 2.29 -10.07
C ASP A 140 -22.75 2.14 -11.28
N LYS A 141 -21.52 1.65 -11.01
CA LYS A 141 -20.46 1.49 -12.00
C LYS A 141 -19.54 0.35 -11.61
N LYS A 142 -19.16 -0.47 -12.59
CA LYS A 142 -18.28 -1.61 -12.34
C LYS A 142 -16.89 -1.17 -11.91
N ILE A 143 -16.43 -1.69 -10.77
CA ILE A 143 -15.05 -1.56 -10.28
C ILE A 143 -14.14 -2.48 -11.11
N VAL A 144 -13.00 -1.96 -11.52
CA VAL A 144 -11.99 -2.67 -12.32
C VAL A 144 -10.67 -2.90 -11.60
N THR A 145 -10.56 -2.46 -10.35
CA THR A 145 -9.42 -2.74 -9.47
C THR A 145 -9.19 -4.24 -9.35
N LEU A 146 -7.95 -4.67 -9.52
CA LEU A 146 -7.57 -6.07 -9.51
C LEU A 146 -7.24 -6.54 -8.08
N ILE A 147 -7.51 -7.82 -7.80
CA ILE A 147 -7.17 -8.46 -6.51
C ILE A 147 -6.22 -9.62 -6.84
N TRP A 148 -4.93 -9.48 -6.49
CA TRP A 148 -3.90 -10.46 -6.80
C TRP A 148 -3.33 -11.08 -5.53
N LYS A 149 -2.91 -12.36 -5.64
CA LYS A 149 -2.11 -12.97 -4.60
C LYS A 149 -0.73 -12.34 -4.62
N PHE A 150 -0.24 -11.93 -3.43
CA PHE A 150 1.12 -11.44 -3.27
C PHE A 150 2.11 -12.59 -3.43
N GLU A 151 3.15 -12.38 -4.21
CA GLU A 151 4.25 -13.33 -4.38
C GLU A 151 5.58 -12.71 -3.99
N LYS A 152 5.92 -11.57 -4.59
CA LYS A 152 7.19 -10.91 -4.34
C LYS A 152 7.10 -9.42 -4.65
N PHE A 153 7.82 -8.64 -3.86
CA PHE A 153 8.04 -7.21 -4.06
C PHE A 153 9.51 -6.97 -4.41
N TYR A 154 9.74 -6.09 -5.36
CA TYR A 154 11.05 -5.61 -5.75
C TYR A 154 11.10 -4.10 -5.49
N LYS A 155 11.98 -3.69 -4.58
CA LYS A 155 12.18 -2.27 -4.29
C LYS A 155 12.66 -1.55 -5.54
N ALA A 156 12.04 -0.41 -5.86
CA ALA A 156 12.48 0.45 -6.95
C ALA A 156 13.81 1.14 -6.61
N GLU A 157 14.44 1.70 -7.62
CA GLU A 157 15.73 2.38 -7.55
C GLU A 157 15.69 3.53 -6.53
N SER A 158 16.83 3.86 -5.95
CA SER A 158 16.93 4.81 -4.82
C SER A 158 16.40 6.21 -5.15
N PHE A 159 16.46 6.63 -6.42
CA PHE A 159 15.94 7.93 -6.85
C PHE A 159 14.42 8.00 -6.91
N HIS A 160 13.72 6.86 -6.86
CA HIS A 160 12.26 6.80 -6.74
C HIS A 160 11.76 6.88 -5.31
N GLN A 161 12.59 6.55 -4.32
CA GLN A 161 12.19 6.57 -2.91
C GLN A 161 12.08 8.00 -2.39
N ASP A 162 10.99 8.31 -1.69
CA ASP A 162 10.67 9.65 -1.14
C ASP A 162 10.70 10.74 -2.22
N TYR A 163 10.37 10.38 -3.46
CA TYR A 163 10.47 11.32 -4.59
C TYR A 163 9.62 12.58 -4.37
N TYR A 164 8.45 12.43 -3.80
CA TYR A 164 7.53 13.51 -3.46
C TYR A 164 8.16 14.56 -2.52
N ALA A 165 9.05 14.12 -1.61
CA ALA A 165 9.76 15.00 -0.67
C ALA A 165 11.07 15.53 -1.26
N LYS A 166 11.87 14.66 -1.90
CA LYS A 166 13.19 14.99 -2.45
C LYS A 166 13.11 15.90 -3.69
N ASN A 167 12.03 15.78 -4.47
CA ASN A 167 11.81 16.52 -5.72
C ASN A 167 10.48 17.28 -5.69
N PHE A 168 10.16 17.91 -4.57
CA PHE A 168 8.85 18.47 -4.24
C PHE A 168 8.24 19.31 -5.38
N VAL A 169 8.98 20.28 -5.93
CA VAL A 169 8.44 21.17 -6.97
C VAL A 169 8.05 20.39 -8.23
N ARG A 170 8.95 19.49 -8.69
CA ARG A 170 8.70 18.68 -9.89
C ARG A 170 7.54 17.72 -9.68
N TYR A 171 7.48 17.10 -8.50
CA TYR A 171 6.37 16.22 -8.12
C TYR A 171 5.03 16.97 -8.06
N LEU A 172 5.01 18.17 -7.47
CA LEU A 172 3.80 18.98 -7.38
C LEU A 172 3.28 19.39 -8.78
N MET A 173 4.17 19.75 -9.70
CA MET A 173 3.81 20.06 -11.08
C MET A 173 3.21 18.83 -11.79
N TYR A 174 3.83 17.67 -11.63
CA TYR A 174 3.32 16.41 -12.15
C TYR A 174 1.94 16.08 -11.57
N LYS A 175 1.78 16.08 -10.24
CA LYS A 175 0.52 15.75 -9.55
C LYS A 175 -0.62 16.66 -9.98
N LYS A 176 -0.36 17.97 -10.11
CA LYS A 176 -1.30 18.95 -10.64
C LYS A 176 -1.64 18.71 -12.11
N GLY A 177 -0.64 18.46 -12.94
CA GLY A 177 -0.84 18.18 -14.37
C GLY A 177 -1.71 16.94 -14.62
N CYS A 178 -1.61 15.94 -13.75
CA CYS A 178 -2.43 14.73 -13.79
C CYS A 178 -3.84 14.90 -13.24
N GLN A 179 -4.19 16.04 -12.66
CA GLN A 179 -5.52 16.32 -12.06
C GLN A 179 -5.97 15.24 -11.07
N ARG A 180 -5.01 14.61 -10.35
CA ARG A 180 -5.31 13.49 -9.46
C ARG A 180 -6.29 13.89 -8.36
N GLU A 181 -6.02 14.99 -7.65
CA GLU A 181 -6.86 15.45 -6.54
C GLU A 181 -8.27 15.84 -7.00
N GLU A 182 -8.39 16.50 -8.14
CA GLU A 182 -9.69 16.88 -8.72
C GLU A 182 -10.51 15.64 -9.12
N THR A 183 -9.86 14.65 -9.72
CA THR A 183 -10.51 13.38 -10.10
C THR A 183 -10.96 12.59 -8.87
N LEU A 184 -10.11 12.46 -7.86
CA LEU A 184 -10.45 11.79 -6.60
C LEU A 184 -11.62 12.48 -5.89
N SER A 185 -11.62 13.81 -5.83
CA SER A 185 -12.73 14.58 -5.25
C SER A 185 -14.05 14.35 -5.97
N LYS A 186 -14.05 14.20 -7.30
CA LYS A 186 -15.26 13.87 -8.08
C LYS A 186 -15.78 12.46 -7.87
N ILE A 187 -14.90 11.52 -7.50
CA ILE A 187 -15.27 10.11 -7.29
C ILE A 187 -15.78 9.90 -5.87
N TRP A 188 -15.10 10.49 -4.87
CA TRP A 188 -15.26 10.11 -3.46
C TRP A 188 -16.04 11.13 -2.61
N ASN A 189 -16.34 12.35 -3.14
CA ASN A 189 -17.17 13.39 -2.51
C ASN A 189 -18.45 13.62 -3.30
#